data_2f4bc700bbe9817066f8d4a03f829585
#
_entry.id   2f4bc700bbe9817066f8d4a03f829585
#
_cell.length_a   1.000
_cell.length_b   1.000
_cell.length_c   1.000
_cell.angle_alpha   90.00
_cell.angle_beta   90.00
_cell.angle_gamma   90.00
#
_symmetry.space_group_name_H-M   'P 1'
#
loop_
_entity.id
_entity.type
_entity.pdbx_description
1 polymer ?
#
loop_
_entity_poly.entity_id
_entity_poly.type
_entity_poly.pdbx_seq_one_letter_code
_entity_poly.pdbx_strand_id
1 'polypeptide(L)'
;MSRPGERVWRHQLNSSYPVVNNCTFTFDIDEREYDWLVVYDDLPPSNKERRSMRQEKLACPPEKTILVTSEPSSIKSYFSEFTDQFGFVLTSQPEWALPHKNRIFSQPALQWFYGVGSKNTIDFEGLHESNESCKDRLISVVGSSKKEKHTLHALRYQFIKALTDSLPNIDIYGRGFTEMDDKAEAIQPYMFHIAVENHYSEHHWTEKLADAFLGEAVPLYVGCPNIKQYFPEDSIIILDISNPEEAIKTISSLTAKEYFRRRPAVLEAKRKILHEYNLFSVIEKIVNSANTKTNNDNETRILKSRRSMIKRSLRSSVKHLYQKIRLRIIHRYKDSNLLKLLN
;
A
#
# COMPACT_ATOMS: atom_id res chain seq x y z
N MET A 1 13.08 -4.70 8.48
CA MET A 1 13.97 -4.56 7.31
C MET A 1 13.19 -4.19 6.08
N SER A 2 13.55 -3.14 5.36
CA SER A 2 12.84 -2.69 4.16
C SER A 2 13.80 -2.08 3.12
N ARG A 3 13.39 -2.04 1.83
CA ARG A 3 14.11 -1.30 0.77
C ARG A 3 13.99 0.22 0.91
N PRO A 4 12.78 0.77 1.21
CA PRO A 4 12.69 2.17 1.58
C PRO A 4 13.53 2.39 2.84
N GLY A 5 14.35 3.45 2.80
CA GLY A 5 15.15 3.80 3.96
C GLY A 5 14.27 4.25 5.14
N GLU A 6 14.88 4.35 6.29
CA GLU A 6 14.27 4.77 7.56
C GLU A 6 13.42 6.04 7.45
N ARG A 7 13.88 7.04 6.67
CA ARG A 7 13.20 8.34 6.48
C ARG A 7 11.71 8.18 6.11
N VAL A 8 11.40 7.24 5.21
CA VAL A 8 10.01 7.03 4.74
C VAL A 8 9.13 6.44 5.84
N TRP A 9 9.70 5.65 6.72
CA TRP A 9 8.96 5.02 7.82
C TRP A 9 8.83 5.92 9.05
N ARG A 10 9.83 6.76 9.31
CA ARG A 10 9.77 7.74 10.40
C ARG A 10 8.63 8.76 10.22
N HIS A 11 8.21 9.02 9.00
CA HIS A 11 7.01 9.79 8.69
C HIS A 11 5.70 9.17 9.23
N GLN A 12 5.67 7.85 9.44
CA GLN A 12 4.52 7.12 9.99
C GLN A 12 4.64 6.82 11.50
N LEU A 13 5.69 7.28 12.14
CA LEU A 13 5.99 6.98 13.52
C LEU A 13 6.60 8.23 14.17
N ASN A 14 6.24 8.49 15.44
CA ASN A 14 6.86 9.56 16.19
C ASN A 14 8.39 9.41 16.15
N SER A 15 9.07 10.42 15.61
CA SER A 15 10.51 10.34 15.36
C SER A 15 11.35 10.43 16.64
N SER A 16 10.83 11.13 17.65
CA SER A 16 11.50 11.32 18.93
C SER A 16 11.34 10.10 19.84
N TYR A 17 10.28 9.32 19.64
CA TYR A 17 9.98 8.15 20.45
C TYR A 17 9.30 7.07 19.60
N PRO A 18 10.08 6.14 18.99
CA PRO A 18 9.58 5.15 18.05
C PRO A 18 8.84 4.00 18.76
N VAL A 19 7.81 4.33 19.52
CA VAL A 19 7.02 3.41 20.32
C VAL A 19 5.55 3.49 19.95
N VAL A 20 4.92 2.34 19.78
CA VAL A 20 3.46 2.20 19.67
C VAL A 20 3.02 1.23 20.76
N ASN A 21 2.29 1.75 21.74
CA ASN A 21 1.88 1.03 22.95
C ASN A 21 3.09 0.34 23.64
N ASN A 22 3.16 -0.98 23.60
CA ASN A 22 4.22 -1.79 24.19
C ASN A 22 5.31 -2.23 23.20
N CYS A 23 5.28 -1.76 21.96
CA CYS A 23 6.26 -2.11 20.93
C CYS A 23 7.21 -0.94 20.66
N THR A 24 8.50 -1.14 20.86
CA THR A 24 9.56 -0.24 20.43
C THR A 24 10.10 -0.69 19.07
N PHE A 25 10.20 0.24 18.12
CA PHE A 25 10.66 -0.06 16.76
C PHE A 25 12.09 0.45 16.55
N THR A 26 12.97 -0.40 16.06
CA THR A 26 14.33 -0.02 15.64
C THR A 26 14.50 -0.16 14.12
N PHE A 27 15.27 0.73 13.54
CA PHE A 27 15.66 0.69 12.13
C PHE A 27 17.14 0.39 11.95
N ASP A 28 17.87 0.18 13.07
CA ASP A 28 19.28 -0.19 13.01
C ASP A 28 19.44 -1.55 12.33
N ILE A 29 20.21 -1.55 11.24
CA ILE A 29 20.49 -2.76 10.47
C ILE A 29 21.40 -3.73 11.22
N ASP A 30 22.16 -3.22 12.18
CA ASP A 30 23.11 -3.98 13.00
C ASP A 30 22.53 -4.40 14.36
N GLU A 31 21.26 -4.05 14.63
CA GLU A 31 20.57 -4.52 15.83
C GLU A 31 20.52 -6.05 15.90
N ARG A 32 20.85 -6.60 17.04
CA ARG A 32 20.89 -8.05 17.30
C ARG A 32 20.07 -8.45 18.54
N GLU A 33 19.47 -7.48 19.23
CA GLU A 33 18.65 -7.69 20.42
C GLU A 33 17.22 -7.26 20.12
N TYR A 34 16.47 -8.11 19.40
CA TYR A 34 15.08 -7.87 19.08
C TYR A 34 14.21 -9.10 19.34
N ASP A 35 12.97 -8.88 19.79
CA ASP A 35 11.98 -9.93 20.01
C ASP A 35 11.28 -10.35 18.71
N TRP A 36 11.09 -9.43 17.78
CA TRP A 36 10.40 -9.64 16.52
C TRP A 36 11.16 -9.04 15.36
N LEU A 37 11.13 -9.74 14.21
CA LEU A 37 11.67 -9.20 12.95
C LEU A 37 10.55 -8.97 11.96
N VAL A 38 10.43 -7.73 11.47
CA VAL A 38 9.51 -7.37 10.38
C VAL A 38 10.28 -7.21 9.07
N VAL A 39 9.84 -7.91 8.04
CA VAL A 39 10.39 -7.79 6.68
C VAL A 39 9.32 -7.22 5.76
N TYR A 40 9.60 -6.05 5.22
CA TYR A 40 8.72 -5.40 4.26
C TYR A 40 9.14 -5.78 2.84
N ASP A 41 8.30 -6.54 2.14
CA ASP A 41 8.43 -7.00 0.77
C ASP A 41 9.52 -8.06 0.52
N ASP A 42 10.75 -7.83 0.92
CA ASP A 42 11.90 -8.73 0.81
C ASP A 42 13.05 -8.22 1.70
N LEU A 43 14.02 -9.05 2.00
CA LEU A 43 15.26 -8.59 2.63
C LEU A 43 15.96 -7.60 1.70
N PRO A 44 16.40 -6.43 2.19
CA PRO A 44 17.05 -5.42 1.37
C PRO A 44 18.37 -5.95 0.78
N PRO A 45 18.77 -5.49 -0.42
CA PRO A 45 20.05 -5.84 -0.97
C PRO A 45 21.20 -5.19 -0.20
N SER A 46 22.38 -5.78 -0.24
CA SER A 46 23.62 -5.14 0.21
C SER A 46 23.98 -3.96 -0.69
N ASN A 47 24.82 -3.03 -0.19
CA ASN A 47 25.12 -1.73 -0.84
C ASN A 47 25.58 -1.75 -2.31
N LYS A 48 25.91 -2.91 -2.89
CA LYS A 48 26.35 -3.04 -4.30
C LYS A 48 25.46 -3.95 -5.14
N GLU A 49 24.39 -4.50 -4.56
CA GLU A 49 23.56 -5.47 -5.25
C GLU A 49 22.30 -4.83 -5.84
N ARG A 50 22.05 -5.04 -7.12
CA ARG A 50 20.79 -4.64 -7.76
C ARG A 50 19.59 -5.42 -7.23
N ARG A 51 19.79 -6.68 -6.80
CA ARG A 51 18.74 -7.57 -6.27
C ARG A 51 19.31 -8.33 -5.10
N SER A 52 18.55 -8.39 -4.01
CA SER A 52 18.98 -9.01 -2.77
C SER A 52 19.31 -10.50 -2.90
N MET A 53 20.51 -10.87 -2.48
CA MET A 53 20.95 -12.24 -2.20
C MET A 53 21.15 -12.45 -0.71
N ARG A 54 20.63 -11.53 0.11
CA ARG A 54 20.85 -11.47 1.56
C ARG A 54 20.38 -12.73 2.24
N GLN A 55 21.16 -13.15 3.23
CA GLN A 55 20.84 -14.15 4.21
C GLN A 55 21.05 -13.50 5.58
N GLU A 56 20.06 -13.58 6.44
CA GLU A 56 20.07 -12.94 7.75
C GLU A 56 19.96 -13.98 8.86
N LYS A 57 20.89 -13.93 9.79
CA LYS A 57 20.82 -14.76 11.01
C LYS A 57 19.77 -14.14 11.93
N LEU A 58 18.76 -14.92 12.28
CA LEU A 58 17.72 -14.46 13.19
C LEU A 58 18.23 -14.40 14.63
N ALA A 59 17.90 -13.31 15.32
CA ALA A 59 18.06 -13.18 16.77
C ALA A 59 16.80 -13.61 17.53
N CYS A 60 15.64 -13.66 16.84
CA CYS A 60 14.39 -14.17 17.39
C CYS A 60 14.00 -15.52 16.76
N PRO A 61 13.08 -16.31 17.39
CA PRO A 61 12.50 -17.49 16.77
C PRO A 61 11.77 -17.15 15.46
N PRO A 62 11.76 -18.04 14.44
CA PRO A 62 11.05 -17.81 13.18
C PRO A 62 9.56 -17.52 13.34
N GLU A 63 8.94 -18.06 14.37
CA GLU A 63 7.55 -17.81 14.75
C GLU A 63 7.29 -16.33 15.09
N LYS A 64 8.33 -15.59 15.45
CA LYS A 64 8.31 -14.15 15.75
C LYS A 64 8.81 -13.30 14.55
N THR A 65 8.60 -13.77 13.33
CA THR A 65 8.90 -13.02 12.12
C THR A 65 7.64 -12.69 11.34
N ILE A 66 7.56 -11.47 10.80
CA ILE A 66 6.41 -10.99 10.02
C ILE A 66 6.90 -10.57 8.63
N LEU A 67 6.31 -11.15 7.58
CA LEU A 67 6.44 -10.66 6.22
C LEU A 67 5.24 -9.77 5.89
N VAL A 68 5.51 -8.56 5.43
CA VAL A 68 4.50 -7.65 4.86
C VAL A 68 4.67 -7.62 3.35
N THR A 69 3.64 -8.02 2.60
CA THR A 69 3.70 -7.99 1.12
C THR A 69 3.21 -6.65 0.59
N SER A 70 3.97 -6.01 -0.29
CA SER A 70 3.64 -4.68 -0.83
C SER A 70 2.88 -4.71 -2.16
N GLU A 71 3.01 -5.80 -2.93
CA GLU A 71 2.50 -5.87 -4.29
C GLU A 71 1.36 -6.88 -4.43
N PRO A 72 0.37 -6.62 -5.29
CA PRO A 72 -0.67 -7.59 -5.57
C PRO A 72 -0.14 -8.78 -6.36
N SER A 73 -0.88 -9.89 -6.34
CA SER A 73 -0.46 -11.14 -6.99
C SER A 73 -0.37 -11.06 -8.52
N SER A 74 -0.99 -10.06 -9.14
CA SER A 74 -0.84 -9.77 -10.57
C SER A 74 0.55 -9.24 -10.92
N ILE A 75 1.21 -8.56 -9.97
CA ILE A 75 2.53 -7.93 -10.14
C ILE A 75 3.64 -8.82 -9.59
N LYS A 76 3.46 -9.36 -8.38
CA LYS A 76 4.52 -10.07 -7.67
C LYS A 76 4.06 -11.39 -7.07
N SER A 77 4.79 -12.46 -7.37
CA SER A 77 4.64 -13.75 -6.71
C SER A 77 5.55 -13.84 -5.50
N TYR A 78 4.96 -14.11 -4.34
CA TYR A 78 5.66 -14.52 -3.12
C TYR A 78 5.46 -16.02 -2.98
N PHE A 79 6.34 -16.81 -3.57
CA PHE A 79 6.20 -18.26 -3.59
C PHE A 79 6.36 -18.87 -2.18
N SER A 80 5.71 -20.02 -1.95
CA SER A 80 5.57 -20.62 -0.62
C SER A 80 6.92 -20.89 0.07
N GLU A 81 7.93 -21.38 -0.65
CA GLU A 81 9.25 -21.63 -0.06
C GLU A 81 9.88 -20.35 0.54
N PHE A 82 9.52 -19.16 0.03
CA PHE A 82 9.96 -17.91 0.64
C PHE A 82 9.07 -17.51 1.82
N THR A 83 7.75 -17.59 1.66
CA THR A 83 6.82 -17.16 2.71
C THR A 83 6.82 -18.10 3.93
N ASP A 84 7.05 -19.40 3.73
CA ASP A 84 7.10 -20.41 4.80
C ASP A 84 8.27 -20.21 5.79
N GLN A 85 9.22 -19.32 5.48
CA GLN A 85 10.28 -18.95 6.42
C GLN A 85 9.77 -18.02 7.54
N PHE A 86 8.59 -17.41 7.36
CA PHE A 86 8.05 -16.43 8.29
C PHE A 86 6.98 -17.03 9.22
N GLY A 87 6.92 -16.53 10.44
CA GLY A 87 5.87 -16.88 11.40
C GLY A 87 4.50 -16.39 10.97
N PHE A 88 4.43 -15.16 10.42
CA PHE A 88 3.20 -14.51 9.95
C PHE A 88 3.41 -13.84 8.59
N VAL A 89 2.34 -13.76 7.79
CA VAL A 89 2.34 -13.03 6.52
C VAL A 89 1.13 -12.11 6.47
N LEU A 90 1.38 -10.79 6.52
CA LEU A 90 0.38 -9.75 6.29
C LEU A 90 0.29 -9.47 4.78
N THR A 91 -0.89 -9.65 4.21
CA THR A 91 -1.06 -9.58 2.75
C THR A 91 -2.49 -9.26 2.33
N SER A 92 -2.64 -8.51 1.24
CA SER A 92 -3.90 -8.39 0.48
C SER A 92 -4.01 -9.42 -0.66
N GLN A 93 -3.00 -10.29 -0.81
CA GLN A 93 -3.11 -11.35 -1.82
C GLN A 93 -4.07 -12.45 -1.36
N PRO A 94 -4.98 -12.91 -2.22
CA PRO A 94 -5.91 -13.98 -1.88
C PRO A 94 -5.19 -15.31 -1.64
N GLU A 95 -5.82 -16.22 -0.89
CA GLU A 95 -5.23 -17.49 -0.47
C GLU A 95 -4.75 -18.36 -1.64
N TRP A 96 -5.49 -18.37 -2.73
CA TRP A 96 -5.09 -19.12 -3.94
C TRP A 96 -3.78 -18.61 -4.56
N ALA A 97 -3.38 -17.34 -4.29
CA ALA A 97 -2.14 -16.74 -4.76
C ALA A 97 -1.02 -16.84 -3.73
N LEU A 98 -1.33 -16.67 -2.45
CA LEU A 98 -0.40 -16.72 -1.34
C LEU A 98 -1.01 -17.52 -0.17
N PRO A 99 -0.90 -18.87 -0.20
CA PRO A 99 -1.25 -19.69 0.96
C PRO A 99 -0.18 -19.58 2.05
N HIS A 100 -0.62 -19.44 3.29
CA HIS A 100 0.27 -19.50 4.46
C HIS A 100 -0.53 -19.83 5.72
N LYS A 101 0.04 -20.64 6.64
CA LYS A 101 -0.66 -21.11 7.84
C LYS A 101 -1.15 -19.97 8.76
N ASN A 102 -0.36 -18.93 8.90
CA ASN A 102 -0.67 -17.74 9.68
C ASN A 102 -0.78 -16.52 8.75
N ARG A 103 -1.59 -16.65 7.69
CA ARG A 103 -1.88 -15.56 6.76
C ARG A 103 -2.88 -14.59 7.39
N ILE A 104 -2.53 -13.32 7.42
CA ILE A 104 -3.39 -12.22 7.83
C ILE A 104 -3.87 -11.53 6.55
N PHE A 105 -5.11 -11.84 6.13
CA PHE A 105 -5.71 -11.26 4.94
C PHE A 105 -6.34 -9.92 5.27
N SER A 106 -5.58 -8.86 5.02
CA SER A 106 -5.93 -7.48 5.31
C SER A 106 -5.15 -6.53 4.41
N GLN A 107 -5.42 -5.24 4.55
CA GLN A 107 -4.59 -4.23 3.92
C GLN A 107 -3.14 -4.35 4.46
N PRO A 108 -2.12 -4.21 3.60
CA PRO A 108 -0.73 -4.47 3.99
C PRO A 108 -0.04 -3.28 4.69
N ALA A 109 -0.76 -2.24 5.08
CA ALA A 109 -0.22 -1.05 5.74
C ALA A 109 0.97 -0.45 4.98
N LEU A 110 0.72 -0.01 3.74
CA LEU A 110 1.76 0.52 2.87
C LEU A 110 2.25 1.89 3.33
N GLN A 111 3.46 2.25 2.88
CA GLN A 111 4.00 3.59 3.11
C GLN A 111 3.13 4.68 2.49
N TRP A 112 3.14 5.87 3.09
CA TRP A 112 2.46 7.06 2.57
C TRP A 112 3.45 7.96 1.85
N PHE A 113 2.93 8.80 0.95
CA PHE A 113 3.75 9.77 0.21
C PHE A 113 3.25 11.21 0.36
N TYR A 114 2.09 11.43 0.96
CA TYR A 114 1.63 12.78 1.32
C TYR A 114 2.58 13.37 2.36
N GLY A 115 3.10 14.56 2.10
CA GLY A 115 4.04 15.23 2.99
C GLY A 115 5.49 14.71 2.90
N VAL A 116 5.85 13.98 1.83
CA VAL A 116 7.22 13.47 1.63
C VAL A 116 7.85 14.13 0.41
N GLY A 117 8.38 15.33 0.58
CA GLY A 117 9.13 16.05 -0.44
C GLY A 117 10.63 15.74 -0.43
N SER A 118 11.35 16.22 -1.45
CA SER A 118 12.80 16.02 -1.56
C SER A 118 13.59 16.73 -0.46
N LYS A 119 13.13 17.89 -0.02
CA LYS A 119 13.78 18.73 0.99
C LYS A 119 13.14 18.60 2.37
N ASN A 120 11.81 18.55 2.41
CA ASN A 120 11.03 18.54 3.64
C ASN A 120 10.18 17.29 3.73
N THR A 121 9.94 16.81 4.94
CA THR A 121 8.99 15.75 5.24
C THR A 121 8.13 16.23 6.40
N ILE A 122 6.81 16.19 6.24
CA ILE A 122 5.88 16.40 7.34
C ILE A 122 6.04 15.21 8.28
N ASP A 123 6.33 15.45 9.54
CA ASP A 123 6.44 14.39 10.54
C ASP A 123 5.07 13.85 10.96
N PHE A 124 5.07 12.82 11.80
CA PHE A 124 3.84 12.18 12.24
C PHE A 124 2.91 13.15 12.99
N GLU A 125 3.48 14.04 13.80
CA GLU A 125 2.76 15.06 14.54
C GLU A 125 2.12 16.10 13.62
N GLY A 126 2.88 16.59 12.63
CA GLY A 126 2.38 17.56 11.65
C GLY A 126 1.24 17.00 10.77
N LEU A 127 1.16 15.67 10.58
CA LEU A 127 0.03 15.05 9.88
C LEU A 127 -1.31 15.18 10.63
N HIS A 128 -1.31 15.45 11.93
CA HIS A 128 -2.52 15.69 12.71
C HIS A 128 -3.10 17.09 12.53
N GLU A 129 -2.33 18.01 11.96
CA GLU A 129 -2.81 19.38 11.72
C GLU A 129 -3.96 19.40 10.70
N SER A 130 -4.84 20.38 10.88
CA SER A 130 -5.99 20.57 9.96
C SER A 130 -5.57 21.31 8.70
N ASN A 131 -6.06 20.83 7.56
CA ASN A 131 -5.84 21.42 6.23
C ASN A 131 -7.05 22.21 5.72
N GLU A 132 -8.06 22.48 6.56
CA GLU A 132 -9.30 23.13 6.12
C GLU A 132 -9.06 24.48 5.44
N SER A 133 -8.22 25.30 6.04
CA SER A 133 -7.88 26.64 5.53
C SER A 133 -7.17 26.65 4.17
N CYS A 134 -6.67 25.49 3.72
CA CYS A 134 -5.96 25.32 2.45
C CYS A 134 -6.87 24.86 1.30
N LYS A 135 -8.18 24.59 1.55
CA LYS A 135 -9.12 24.03 0.58
C LYS A 135 -9.76 25.11 -0.30
N ASP A 136 -9.05 25.60 -1.30
CA ASP A 136 -9.51 26.65 -2.21
C ASP A 136 -9.78 26.15 -3.65
N ARG A 137 -9.41 24.90 -3.95
CA ARG A 137 -9.60 24.24 -5.25
C ARG A 137 -10.54 23.05 -5.16
N LEU A 138 -11.18 22.72 -6.30
CA LEU A 138 -12.23 21.72 -6.26
C LEU A 138 -11.68 20.30 -6.42
N ILE A 139 -11.00 19.97 -7.52
CA ILE A 139 -10.66 18.57 -7.86
C ILE A 139 -9.25 18.46 -8.41
N SER A 140 -8.52 17.47 -7.94
CA SER A 140 -7.22 17.09 -8.50
C SER A 140 -7.11 15.60 -8.78
N VAL A 141 -6.12 15.25 -9.60
CA VAL A 141 -5.70 13.86 -9.84
C VAL A 141 -4.18 13.77 -9.98
N VAL A 142 -3.60 12.70 -9.42
CA VAL A 142 -2.21 12.33 -9.71
C VAL A 142 -2.21 11.24 -10.78
N GLY A 143 -1.72 11.61 -11.97
CA GLY A 143 -1.63 10.76 -13.15
C GLY A 143 -0.20 10.39 -13.52
N SER A 144 -0.05 9.45 -14.43
CA SER A 144 1.22 9.13 -15.08
C SER A 144 0.96 8.85 -16.56
N SER A 145 1.76 9.45 -17.42
CA SER A 145 1.72 9.21 -18.87
C SER A 145 2.25 7.82 -19.28
N LYS A 146 2.67 6.98 -18.33
CA LYS A 146 3.15 5.62 -18.61
C LYS A 146 2.01 4.73 -19.12
N LYS A 147 2.16 4.27 -20.35
CA LYS A 147 1.27 3.29 -21.00
C LYS A 147 1.80 1.87 -20.77
N GLU A 148 1.63 1.32 -19.58
CA GLU A 148 1.96 -0.09 -19.34
C GLU A 148 0.79 -0.98 -19.78
N LYS A 149 1.05 -1.93 -20.68
CA LYS A 149 0.02 -2.77 -21.34
C LYS A 149 -0.55 -3.89 -20.46
N HIS A 150 -0.10 -4.05 -19.22
CA HIS A 150 -0.44 -5.19 -18.37
C HIS A 150 -1.07 -4.68 -17.07
N THR A 151 -2.30 -5.05 -16.80
CA THR A 151 -3.13 -4.70 -15.65
C THR A 151 -4.16 -3.59 -15.93
N LEU A 152 -4.91 -3.19 -14.91
CA LEU A 152 -5.86 -2.07 -14.96
C LEU A 152 -5.22 -0.70 -15.37
N HIS A 153 -3.90 -0.65 -15.60
CA HIS A 153 -3.21 0.56 -16.04
C HIS A 153 -3.78 1.16 -17.34
N ALA A 154 -4.17 0.32 -18.29
CA ALA A 154 -4.77 0.80 -19.54
C ALA A 154 -6.17 1.38 -19.28
N LEU A 155 -7.01 0.67 -18.52
CA LEU A 155 -8.34 1.15 -18.13
C LEU A 155 -8.26 2.42 -17.28
N ARG A 156 -7.35 2.45 -16.31
CA ARG A 156 -7.10 3.64 -15.50
C ARG A 156 -6.69 4.85 -16.37
N TYR A 157 -5.78 4.64 -17.31
CA TYR A 157 -5.35 5.70 -18.22
C TYR A 157 -6.51 6.22 -19.06
N GLN A 158 -7.31 5.30 -19.66
CA GLN A 158 -8.48 5.65 -20.45
C GLN A 158 -9.53 6.36 -19.60
N PHE A 159 -9.79 5.89 -18.40
CA PHE A 159 -10.73 6.49 -17.46
C PHE A 159 -10.31 7.91 -17.07
N ILE A 160 -9.06 8.10 -16.62
CA ILE A 160 -8.53 9.42 -16.29
C ILE A 160 -8.59 10.35 -17.51
N LYS A 161 -8.23 9.84 -18.70
CA LYS A 161 -8.29 10.61 -19.94
C LYS A 161 -9.72 11.03 -20.26
N ALA A 162 -10.69 10.14 -20.15
CA ALA A 162 -12.11 10.48 -20.38
C ALA A 162 -12.60 11.57 -19.41
N LEU A 163 -12.22 11.45 -18.11
CA LEU A 163 -12.55 12.47 -17.11
C LEU A 163 -11.92 13.82 -17.46
N THR A 164 -10.64 13.85 -17.79
CA THR A 164 -9.91 15.09 -18.05
C THR A 164 -10.28 15.75 -19.38
N ASP A 165 -10.63 14.98 -20.40
CA ASP A 165 -11.14 15.48 -21.69
C ASP A 165 -12.54 16.11 -21.52
N SER A 166 -13.34 15.62 -20.57
CA SER A 166 -14.72 16.08 -20.36
C SER A 166 -14.86 17.15 -19.28
N LEU A 167 -13.90 17.22 -18.36
CA LEU A 167 -13.93 18.07 -17.17
C LEU A 167 -12.69 18.97 -17.11
N PRO A 168 -12.73 20.15 -17.77
CA PRO A 168 -11.55 21.03 -17.88
C PRO A 168 -11.08 21.61 -16.54
N ASN A 169 -11.88 21.51 -15.49
CA ASN A 169 -11.58 22.05 -14.15
C ASN A 169 -10.87 21.01 -13.24
N ILE A 170 -10.38 19.89 -13.77
CA ILE A 170 -9.57 18.94 -13.03
C ILE A 170 -8.09 19.30 -13.21
N ASP A 171 -7.41 19.58 -12.09
CA ASP A 171 -5.96 19.80 -12.11
C ASP A 171 -5.23 18.45 -12.10
N ILE A 172 -4.31 18.26 -13.07
CA ILE A 172 -3.58 17.01 -13.26
C ILE A 172 -2.13 17.21 -12.86
N TYR A 173 -1.66 16.36 -11.93
CA TYR A 173 -0.28 16.32 -11.46
C TYR A 173 0.43 15.04 -11.88
N GLY A 174 1.75 15.08 -11.94
CA GLY A 174 2.60 13.92 -12.17
C GLY A 174 3.38 13.98 -13.48
N ARG A 175 4.12 12.90 -13.78
CA ARG A 175 5.03 12.89 -14.93
C ARG A 175 4.30 13.10 -16.25
N GLY A 176 4.69 14.18 -16.96
CA GLY A 176 4.08 14.60 -18.23
C GLY A 176 2.88 15.54 -18.09
N PHE A 177 2.61 15.97 -16.85
CA PHE A 177 1.62 16.97 -16.46
C PHE A 177 2.30 18.00 -15.55
N THR A 178 1.57 18.64 -14.65
CA THR A 178 2.16 19.51 -13.64
C THR A 178 3.09 18.72 -12.73
N GLU A 179 4.37 19.04 -12.73
CA GLU A 179 5.36 18.40 -11.85
C GLU A 179 5.10 18.80 -10.41
N MET A 180 5.40 17.89 -9.48
CA MET A 180 5.31 18.09 -8.04
C MET A 180 6.47 17.41 -7.35
N ASP A 181 6.97 17.99 -6.28
CA ASP A 181 7.98 17.38 -5.40
C ASP A 181 7.32 16.54 -4.30
N ASP A 182 6.20 17.03 -3.76
CA ASP A 182 5.40 16.39 -2.73
C ASP A 182 3.97 16.20 -3.22
N LYS A 183 3.39 15.04 -2.93
CA LYS A 183 1.96 14.80 -3.21
C LYS A 183 1.03 15.75 -2.45
N ALA A 184 1.48 16.37 -1.37
CA ALA A 184 0.72 17.40 -0.67
C ALA A 184 0.33 18.54 -1.61
N GLU A 185 1.18 18.93 -2.58
CA GLU A 185 0.88 19.96 -3.56
C GLU A 185 -0.35 19.63 -4.43
N ALA A 186 -0.54 18.34 -4.71
CA ALA A 186 -1.66 17.85 -5.52
C ALA A 186 -2.91 17.53 -4.71
N ILE A 187 -2.85 17.54 -3.38
CA ILE A 187 -3.96 17.07 -2.53
C ILE A 187 -4.41 18.15 -1.55
N GLN A 188 -3.48 18.81 -0.88
CA GLN A 188 -3.78 19.74 0.21
C GLN A 188 -4.70 20.90 -0.22
N PRO A 189 -4.54 21.57 -1.38
CA PRO A 189 -5.43 22.65 -1.79
C PRO A 189 -6.81 22.18 -2.27
N TYR A 190 -7.02 20.86 -2.47
CA TYR A 190 -8.20 20.34 -3.15
C TYR A 190 -9.23 19.74 -2.18
N MET A 191 -10.49 20.02 -2.44
CA MET A 191 -11.64 19.44 -1.72
C MET A 191 -11.84 17.97 -2.05
N PHE A 192 -11.61 17.60 -3.33
CA PHE A 192 -11.75 16.22 -3.83
C PHE A 192 -10.47 15.79 -4.53
N HIS A 193 -10.13 14.51 -4.41
CA HIS A 193 -8.97 13.92 -5.07
C HIS A 193 -9.33 12.61 -5.75
N ILE A 194 -9.03 12.47 -7.05
CA ILE A 194 -9.29 11.24 -7.80
C ILE A 194 -8.20 10.22 -7.49
N ALA A 195 -8.58 9.15 -6.79
CA ALA A 195 -7.70 8.08 -6.37
C ALA A 195 -8.07 6.74 -7.06
N VAL A 196 -7.34 6.38 -8.10
CA VAL A 196 -7.57 5.15 -8.87
C VAL A 196 -6.44 4.16 -8.62
N GLU A 197 -6.78 2.99 -8.07
CA GLU A 197 -5.81 1.92 -7.81
C GLU A 197 -5.36 1.22 -9.10
N ASN A 198 -4.17 0.61 -9.03
CA ASN A 198 -3.62 -0.16 -10.13
C ASN A 198 -4.14 -1.62 -10.17
N HIS A 199 -4.84 -2.02 -9.12
CA HIS A 199 -5.34 -3.39 -8.97
C HIS A 199 -6.68 -3.39 -8.22
N TYR A 200 -7.61 -4.24 -8.67
CA TYR A 200 -8.92 -4.39 -8.07
C TYR A 200 -8.97 -5.72 -7.32
N SER A 201 -8.88 -5.68 -6.01
CA SER A 201 -9.10 -6.85 -5.15
C SER A 201 -9.43 -6.43 -3.72
N GLU A 202 -10.08 -7.33 -2.98
CA GLU A 202 -10.37 -7.14 -1.56
C GLU A 202 -9.11 -6.82 -0.78
N HIS A 203 -9.26 -5.94 0.20
CA HIS A 203 -8.20 -5.48 1.10
C HIS A 203 -7.01 -4.77 0.40
N HIS A 204 -7.06 -4.59 -0.92
CA HIS A 204 -5.98 -3.92 -1.65
C HIS A 204 -6.32 -2.45 -1.92
N TRP A 205 -6.16 -1.62 -0.91
CA TRP A 205 -6.09 -0.17 -1.04
C TRP A 205 -4.68 0.30 -0.65
N THR A 206 -4.22 1.39 -1.24
CA THR A 206 -2.82 1.79 -1.19
C THR A 206 -2.65 3.23 -0.73
N GLU A 207 -1.44 3.72 -0.85
CA GLU A 207 -1.09 5.12 -0.60
C GLU A 207 -1.95 6.12 -1.38
N LYS A 208 -2.57 5.72 -2.49
CA LYS A 208 -3.42 6.64 -3.28
C LYS A 208 -4.64 7.10 -2.50
N LEU A 209 -5.23 6.16 -1.77
CA LEU A 209 -6.36 6.44 -0.91
C LEU A 209 -5.90 7.07 0.41
N ALA A 210 -4.84 6.54 1.02
CA ALA A 210 -4.30 7.05 2.28
C ALA A 210 -3.87 8.50 2.17
N ASP A 211 -3.12 8.85 1.12
CA ASP A 211 -2.64 10.21 0.88
C ASP A 211 -3.78 11.22 0.70
N ALA A 212 -4.89 10.81 0.06
CA ALA A 212 -6.08 11.66 -0.07
C ALA A 212 -6.70 11.99 1.30
N PHE A 213 -6.82 10.99 2.19
CA PHE A 213 -7.32 11.20 3.54
C PHE A 213 -6.36 12.01 4.42
N LEU A 214 -5.05 11.76 4.31
CA LEU A 214 -4.04 12.54 5.03
C LEU A 214 -4.09 14.03 4.65
N GLY A 215 -4.33 14.32 3.38
CA GLY A 215 -4.53 15.68 2.89
C GLY A 215 -5.95 16.22 3.09
N GLU A 216 -6.84 15.52 3.79
CA GLU A 216 -8.25 15.91 4.05
C GLU A 216 -9.07 16.16 2.78
N ALA A 217 -8.72 15.55 1.66
CA ALA A 217 -9.55 15.55 0.47
C ALA A 217 -10.53 14.37 0.48
N VAL A 218 -11.75 14.58 -0.02
CA VAL A 218 -12.70 13.49 -0.26
C VAL A 218 -12.20 12.66 -1.45
N PRO A 219 -11.85 11.37 -1.29
CA PRO A 219 -11.43 10.55 -2.40
C PRO A 219 -12.60 10.24 -3.34
N LEU A 220 -12.38 10.47 -4.64
CA LEU A 220 -13.16 9.94 -5.75
C LEU A 220 -12.48 8.62 -6.15
N TYR A 221 -12.98 7.50 -5.64
CA TYR A 221 -12.20 6.27 -5.52
C TYR A 221 -12.62 5.17 -6.48
N VAL A 222 -11.62 4.55 -7.09
CA VAL A 222 -11.75 3.29 -7.83
C VAL A 222 -10.71 2.31 -7.31
N GLY A 223 -11.12 1.13 -6.80
CA GLY A 223 -10.16 0.16 -6.29
C GLY A 223 -10.79 -0.94 -5.45
N CYS A 224 -10.36 -1.07 -4.21
CA CYS A 224 -10.73 -2.11 -3.28
C CYS A 224 -12.27 -2.26 -3.10
N PRO A 225 -12.87 -3.41 -3.46
CA PRO A 225 -14.32 -3.57 -3.45
C PRO A 225 -14.92 -3.57 -2.04
N ASN A 226 -14.17 -3.98 -1.03
CA ASN A 226 -14.61 -3.98 0.36
C ASN A 226 -14.15 -2.77 1.18
N ILE A 227 -13.93 -1.62 0.52
CA ILE A 227 -13.38 -0.41 1.16
C ILE A 227 -14.28 0.14 2.27
N LYS A 228 -15.59 -0.05 2.19
CA LYS A 228 -16.56 0.35 3.21
C LYS A 228 -16.36 -0.37 4.56
N GLN A 229 -15.62 -1.47 4.61
CA GLN A 229 -15.24 -2.13 5.85
C GLN A 229 -14.17 -1.36 6.64
N TYR A 230 -13.43 -0.49 5.96
CA TYR A 230 -12.31 0.26 6.51
C TYR A 230 -12.68 1.68 6.93
N PHE A 231 -13.49 2.35 6.13
CA PHE A 231 -13.75 3.78 6.28
C PHE A 231 -15.24 4.10 6.33
N PRO A 232 -15.63 5.20 6.98
CA PRO A 232 -17.00 5.68 6.97
C PRO A 232 -17.51 5.89 5.54
N GLU A 233 -18.74 5.52 5.26
CA GLU A 233 -19.32 5.60 3.92
C GLU A 233 -19.30 7.03 3.34
N ASP A 234 -19.58 8.03 4.18
CA ASP A 234 -19.54 9.43 3.76
C ASP A 234 -18.14 9.99 3.52
N SER A 235 -17.07 9.27 3.92
CA SER A 235 -15.69 9.74 3.71
C SER A 235 -15.23 9.60 2.26
N ILE A 236 -15.92 8.81 1.44
CA ILE A 236 -15.45 8.38 0.12
C ILE A 236 -16.60 8.40 -0.90
N ILE A 237 -16.29 8.71 -2.15
CA ILE A 237 -17.21 8.58 -3.28
C ILE A 237 -16.64 7.50 -4.20
N ILE A 238 -17.34 6.38 -4.31
CA ILE A 238 -16.91 5.27 -5.17
C ILE A 238 -17.36 5.57 -6.61
N LEU A 239 -16.41 5.51 -7.54
CA LEU A 239 -16.65 5.66 -8.97
C LEU A 239 -16.56 4.29 -9.65
N ASP A 240 -17.36 4.11 -10.70
CA ASP A 240 -17.29 2.94 -11.56
C ASP A 240 -16.35 3.22 -12.75
N ILE A 241 -15.23 2.53 -12.82
CA ILE A 241 -14.26 2.64 -13.91
C ILE A 241 -14.83 2.18 -15.26
N SER A 242 -15.86 1.33 -15.25
CA SER A 242 -16.53 0.82 -16.44
C SER A 242 -17.56 1.78 -17.03
N ASN A 243 -17.99 2.77 -16.23
CA ASN A 243 -18.98 3.77 -16.64
C ASN A 243 -18.44 5.20 -16.49
N PRO A 244 -17.54 5.63 -17.40
CA PRO A 244 -16.96 6.98 -17.31
C PRO A 244 -17.99 8.10 -17.39
N GLU A 245 -19.11 7.89 -18.11
CA GLU A 245 -20.17 8.90 -18.26
C GLU A 245 -20.85 9.19 -16.92
N GLU A 246 -21.18 8.17 -16.15
CA GLU A 246 -21.75 8.33 -14.82
C GLU A 246 -20.74 8.93 -13.83
N ALA A 247 -19.46 8.53 -13.93
CA ALA A 247 -18.40 9.16 -13.16
C ALA A 247 -18.27 10.66 -13.47
N ILE A 248 -18.31 11.05 -14.74
CA ILE A 248 -18.30 12.46 -15.18
C ILE A 248 -19.49 13.21 -14.60
N LYS A 249 -20.71 12.64 -14.69
CA LYS A 249 -21.93 13.25 -14.13
C LYS A 249 -21.80 13.43 -12.61
N THR A 250 -21.33 12.42 -11.90
CA THR A 250 -21.10 12.48 -10.45
C THR A 250 -20.12 13.58 -10.10
N ILE A 251 -18.98 13.63 -10.78
CA ILE A 251 -17.92 14.63 -10.55
C ILE A 251 -18.41 16.05 -10.87
N SER A 252 -19.18 16.22 -11.95
CA SER A 252 -19.73 17.53 -12.34
C SER A 252 -20.72 18.10 -11.32
N SER A 253 -21.33 17.26 -10.50
CA SER A 253 -22.28 17.67 -9.45
C SER A 253 -21.62 18.09 -8.14
N LEU A 254 -20.31 17.90 -7.99
CA LEU A 254 -19.59 18.17 -6.76
C LEU A 254 -19.45 19.67 -6.50
N THR A 255 -19.62 20.04 -5.25
CA THR A 255 -19.54 21.42 -4.78
C THR A 255 -18.79 21.50 -3.45
N ALA A 256 -18.36 22.71 -3.08
CA ALA A 256 -17.81 22.96 -1.75
C ALA A 256 -18.77 22.55 -0.62
N LYS A 257 -20.09 22.74 -0.80
CA LYS A 257 -21.10 22.32 0.17
C LYS A 257 -21.05 20.80 0.42
N GLU A 258 -20.89 20.00 -0.62
CA GLU A 258 -20.77 18.55 -0.51
C GLU A 258 -19.46 18.15 0.18
N TYR A 259 -18.35 18.84 -0.06
CA TYR A 259 -17.11 18.65 0.67
C TYR A 259 -17.30 18.88 2.17
N PHE A 260 -17.85 20.03 2.57
CA PHE A 260 -18.04 20.34 3.99
C PHE A 260 -19.01 19.38 4.69
N ARG A 261 -20.02 18.87 3.99
CA ARG A 261 -20.90 17.82 4.51
C ARG A 261 -20.14 16.53 4.82
N ARG A 262 -19.19 16.15 3.97
CA ARG A 262 -18.41 14.91 4.08
C ARG A 262 -17.17 15.03 4.98
N ARG A 263 -16.69 16.23 5.21
CA ARG A 263 -15.45 16.48 5.94
C ARG A 263 -15.36 15.77 7.29
N PRO A 264 -16.37 15.72 8.15
CA PRO A 264 -16.28 14.98 9.42
C PRO A 264 -15.92 13.50 9.25
N ALA A 265 -16.48 12.84 8.22
CA ALA A 265 -16.16 11.45 7.90
C ALA A 265 -14.75 11.30 7.32
N VAL A 266 -14.26 12.29 6.55
CA VAL A 266 -12.88 12.32 6.05
C VAL A 266 -11.89 12.47 7.20
N LEU A 267 -12.16 13.31 8.19
CA LEU A 267 -11.31 13.46 9.38
C LEU A 267 -11.25 12.17 10.21
N GLU A 268 -12.38 11.47 10.32
CA GLU A 268 -12.37 10.14 10.97
C GLU A 268 -11.57 9.12 10.14
N ALA A 269 -11.66 9.15 8.80
CA ALA A 269 -10.84 8.31 7.94
C ALA A 269 -9.34 8.65 8.08
N LYS A 270 -8.97 9.93 8.15
CA LYS A 270 -7.61 10.39 8.45
C LYS A 270 -7.12 9.83 9.79
N ARG A 271 -7.92 9.95 10.86
CA ARG A 271 -7.60 9.37 12.17
C ARG A 271 -7.33 7.87 12.07
N LYS A 272 -8.15 7.12 11.33
CA LYS A 272 -7.97 5.68 11.11
C LYS A 272 -6.67 5.37 10.36
N ILE A 273 -6.31 6.15 9.33
CA ILE A 273 -5.02 6.01 8.65
C ILE A 273 -3.88 6.19 9.65
N LEU A 274 -3.90 7.25 10.43
CA LEU A 274 -2.82 7.59 11.37
C LEU A 274 -2.66 6.55 12.48
N HIS A 275 -3.76 6.02 13.03
CA HIS A 275 -3.71 5.23 14.27
C HIS A 275 -4.10 3.76 14.13
N GLU A 276 -4.90 3.40 13.12
CA GLU A 276 -5.40 2.02 12.99
C GLU A 276 -4.75 1.24 11.85
N TYR A 277 -4.46 1.93 10.73
CA TYR A 277 -3.98 1.32 9.49
C TYR A 277 -2.55 1.69 9.13
N ASN A 278 -1.86 2.42 9.98
CA ASN A 278 -0.44 2.63 9.82
C ASN A 278 0.35 1.33 10.10
N LEU A 279 1.51 1.18 9.46
CA LEU A 279 2.29 -0.06 9.52
C LEU A 279 2.62 -0.48 10.97
N PHE A 280 3.01 0.46 11.81
CA PHE A 280 3.47 0.17 13.17
C PHE A 280 2.32 -0.24 14.08
N SER A 281 1.15 0.40 13.95
CA SER A 281 -0.06 0.01 14.69
C SER A 281 -0.59 -1.36 14.23
N VAL A 282 -0.49 -1.69 12.94
CA VAL A 282 -0.87 -3.01 12.44
C VAL A 282 0.08 -4.10 12.93
N ILE A 283 1.39 -3.82 12.94
CA ILE A 283 2.40 -4.76 13.48
C ILE A 283 2.18 -4.99 14.98
N GLU A 284 1.97 -3.93 15.74
CA GLU A 284 1.68 -4.02 17.17
C GLU A 284 0.48 -4.93 17.46
N LYS A 285 -0.61 -4.78 16.73
CA LYS A 285 -1.79 -5.66 16.85
C LYS A 285 -1.45 -7.12 16.54
N ILE A 286 -0.62 -7.38 15.53
CA ILE A 286 -0.17 -8.74 15.19
C ILE A 286 0.66 -9.31 16.33
N VAL A 287 1.64 -8.57 16.83
CA VAL A 287 2.53 -8.98 17.93
C VAL A 287 1.72 -9.33 19.18
N ASN A 288 0.77 -8.49 19.57
CA ASN A 288 -0.05 -8.70 20.76
C ASN A 288 -1.07 -9.83 20.61
N SER A 289 -1.54 -10.11 19.41
CA SER A 289 -2.47 -11.23 19.15
C SER A 289 -1.78 -12.57 18.93
N ALA A 290 -0.45 -12.56 18.72
CA ALA A 290 0.31 -13.74 18.39
C ALA A 290 0.50 -14.64 19.63
N ASN A 291 -0.15 -15.81 19.63
CA ASN A 291 0.08 -16.85 20.64
C ASN A 291 1.25 -17.74 20.19
N THR A 292 2.48 -17.21 20.29
CA THR A 292 3.69 -17.91 19.88
C THR A 292 4.19 -18.80 21.01
N LYS A 293 3.99 -20.12 20.88
CA LYS A 293 4.74 -21.10 21.69
C LYS A 293 6.17 -21.12 21.15
N THR A 294 7.09 -20.57 21.92
CA THR A 294 8.52 -20.64 21.58
C THR A 294 9.02 -22.05 21.85
N ASN A 295 9.38 -22.79 20.82
CA ASN A 295 10.24 -23.96 20.99
C ASN A 295 11.66 -23.41 21.21
N ASN A 296 12.24 -23.78 22.36
CA ASN A 296 13.62 -23.43 22.72
C ASN A 296 14.66 -24.22 21.91
N ASP A 297 14.47 -24.42 20.63
CA ASP A 297 15.49 -25.01 19.78
C ASP A 297 16.59 -23.97 19.50
N ASN A 298 17.76 -24.19 20.10
CA ASN A 298 18.97 -23.37 19.92
C ASN A 298 19.58 -23.44 18.50
N GLU A 299 18.82 -23.86 17.48
CA GLU A 299 19.30 -23.87 16.09
C GLU A 299 19.36 -22.46 15.52
N THR A 300 20.55 -22.09 15.08
CA THR A 300 20.75 -20.85 14.32
C THR A 300 19.94 -20.90 13.04
N ARG A 301 18.88 -20.11 12.95
CA ARG A 301 18.03 -20.06 11.76
C ARG A 301 18.40 -18.87 10.87
N ILE A 302 18.52 -19.12 9.57
CA ILE A 302 18.91 -18.15 8.57
C ILE A 302 17.70 -17.85 7.69
N LEU A 303 17.24 -16.60 7.73
CA LEU A 303 16.22 -16.07 6.82
C LEU A 303 16.89 -15.67 5.49
N LYS A 304 16.32 -16.10 4.37
CA LYS A 304 16.87 -15.84 3.03
C LYS A 304 15.97 -14.94 2.21
N SER A 305 16.60 -14.01 1.47
CA SER A 305 15.88 -13.19 0.50
C SER A 305 15.21 -14.06 -0.57
N ARG A 306 14.16 -13.52 -1.20
CA ARG A 306 13.41 -14.22 -2.24
C ARG A 306 14.30 -14.73 -3.37
N ARG A 307 15.26 -13.93 -3.83
CA ARG A 307 16.19 -14.34 -4.87
C ARG A 307 17.17 -15.42 -4.41
N SER A 308 17.68 -15.33 -3.20
CA SER A 308 18.53 -16.36 -2.59
C SER A 308 17.81 -17.69 -2.55
N MET A 309 16.51 -17.70 -2.18
CA MET A 309 15.68 -18.90 -2.19
C MET A 309 15.47 -19.47 -3.60
N ILE A 310 15.15 -18.61 -4.59
CA ILE A 310 15.00 -19.05 -5.99
C ILE A 310 16.27 -19.73 -6.50
N LYS A 311 17.44 -19.14 -6.23
CA LYS A 311 18.73 -19.64 -6.70
C LYS A 311 19.31 -20.82 -5.89
N ARG A 312 18.65 -21.22 -4.81
CA ARG A 312 19.10 -22.30 -3.94
C ARG A 312 19.26 -23.64 -4.69
N SER A 313 18.34 -23.91 -5.62
CA SER A 313 18.36 -25.15 -6.40
C SER A 313 17.60 -24.96 -7.72
N LEU A 314 17.87 -25.84 -8.72
CA LEU A 314 17.07 -25.89 -9.96
C LEU A 314 15.59 -26.14 -9.67
N ARG A 315 15.29 -27.02 -8.68
CA ARG A 315 13.92 -27.34 -8.25
C ARG A 315 13.18 -26.09 -7.74
N SER A 316 13.83 -25.27 -6.90
CA SER A 316 13.23 -24.01 -6.41
C SER A 316 13.01 -23.01 -7.55
N SER A 317 13.93 -22.91 -8.50
CA SER A 317 13.79 -22.05 -9.69
C SER A 317 12.60 -22.48 -10.55
N VAL A 318 12.43 -23.79 -10.80
CA VAL A 318 11.32 -24.34 -11.58
C VAL A 318 9.99 -24.13 -10.88
N LYS A 319 9.90 -24.40 -9.56
CA LYS A 319 8.68 -24.15 -8.77
C LYS A 319 8.28 -22.65 -8.82
N HIS A 320 9.23 -21.76 -8.64
CA HIS A 320 8.96 -20.33 -8.74
C HIS A 320 8.46 -19.92 -10.12
N LEU A 321 9.08 -20.44 -11.20
CA LEU A 321 8.66 -20.17 -12.57
C LEU A 321 7.23 -20.69 -12.82
N TYR A 322 6.94 -21.92 -12.40
CA TYR A 322 5.60 -22.52 -12.49
C TYR A 322 4.55 -21.65 -11.78
N GLN A 323 4.82 -21.26 -10.54
CA GLN A 323 3.90 -20.43 -9.77
C GLN A 323 3.67 -19.05 -10.43
N LYS A 324 4.72 -18.44 -10.96
CA LYS A 324 4.61 -17.18 -11.70
C LYS A 324 3.76 -17.31 -12.96
N ILE A 325 3.92 -18.41 -13.72
CA ILE A 325 3.12 -18.69 -14.92
C ILE A 325 1.66 -18.93 -14.51
N ARG A 326 1.42 -19.78 -13.50
CA ARG A 326 0.08 -20.06 -12.98
C ARG A 326 -0.66 -18.77 -12.60
N LEU A 327 -0.03 -17.89 -11.82
CA LEU A 327 -0.63 -16.61 -11.43
C LEU A 327 -0.96 -15.74 -12.65
N ARG A 328 -0.08 -15.66 -13.63
CA ARG A 328 -0.34 -14.91 -14.89
C ARG A 328 -1.54 -15.45 -15.67
N ILE A 329 -1.68 -16.77 -15.76
CA ILE A 329 -2.82 -17.40 -16.44
C ILE A 329 -4.12 -17.06 -15.70
N ILE A 330 -4.14 -17.23 -14.36
CA ILE A 330 -5.33 -16.94 -13.55
C ILE A 330 -5.73 -15.47 -13.67
N HIS A 331 -4.77 -14.55 -13.58
CA HIS A 331 -5.07 -13.12 -13.73
C HIS A 331 -5.59 -12.79 -15.12
N ARG A 332 -4.98 -13.30 -16.19
CA ARG A 332 -5.52 -13.10 -17.56
C ARG A 332 -6.96 -13.60 -17.71
N TYR A 333 -7.27 -14.73 -17.12
CA TYR A 333 -8.65 -15.27 -17.16
C TYR A 333 -9.62 -14.39 -16.36
N LYS A 334 -9.24 -13.93 -15.18
CA LYS A 334 -10.04 -13.01 -14.34
C LYS A 334 -10.20 -11.65 -15.00
N ASP A 335 -9.13 -11.07 -15.53
CA ASP A 335 -9.16 -9.79 -16.23
C ASP A 335 -10.03 -9.86 -17.50
N SER A 336 -9.97 -10.98 -18.26
CA SER A 336 -10.84 -11.18 -19.43
C SER A 336 -12.31 -11.32 -19.05
N ASN A 337 -12.63 -11.92 -17.92
CA ASN A 337 -14.01 -12.02 -17.42
C ASN A 337 -14.48 -10.66 -16.86
N LEU A 338 -13.61 -9.92 -16.17
CA LEU A 338 -13.92 -8.56 -15.74
C LEU A 338 -14.23 -7.67 -16.95
N LEU A 339 -13.37 -7.70 -17.98
CA LEU A 339 -13.58 -6.96 -19.23
C LEU A 339 -14.85 -7.39 -19.98
N LYS A 340 -15.26 -8.65 -19.89
CA LYS A 340 -16.53 -9.12 -20.48
C LYS A 340 -17.76 -8.70 -19.68
N LEU A 341 -17.62 -8.46 -18.39
CA LEU A 341 -18.69 -7.91 -17.54
C LEU A 341 -18.80 -6.39 -17.70
N LEU A 342 -17.78 -5.76 -18.28
CA LEU A 342 -17.67 -4.33 -18.51
C LEU A 342 -18.02 -3.92 -19.97
N ASN A 343 -18.25 -4.88 -20.89
CA ASN A 343 -18.77 -4.73 -22.25
C ASN A 343 -20.18 -5.30 -22.36
#